data_a61e9a50f6250cd3262e05e4ce8aae6e
#
_entry.id   a61e9a50f6250cd3262e05e4ce8aae6e
#
_cell.length_a   1.000
_cell.length_b   1.000
_cell.length_c   1.000
_cell.angle_alpha   90.00
_cell.angle_beta   90.00
_cell.angle_gamma   90.00
#
_symmetry.space_group_name_H-M   'P 1'
#
loop_
_entity.id
_entity.type
_entity.pdbx_description
1 polymer ?
#
loop_
_entity_poly.entity_id
_entity_poly.type
_entity_poly.pdbx_seq_one_letter_code
_entity_poly.pdbx_strand_id
1 'polypeptide(L)'
;YSICLLFILIASCSDTKKGTKEVGDSILNHADLNPLISKRLSFMLDYKLDSLNFPRSMKKDGSVLGVSSQDWTSGFFPGVFFKLYQITEQLVFLEKGKEWVAFMEKEKFDGETHDMGFKMYCSYGELFKITGAPEYKDILLTSAETLSKRFDPKVGSIRSWDFGEWQFPVIIDNMMNLELLFEATKLTGDSTYHQIAKTHAHTTMKNHFRNDFSSYHVVDYDKMTGEVLQLVTHQGINDSSVWSRGQAWGSMVS
;
A
#
# COMPACT_ATOMS: atom_id res chain seq x y z
N TYR A 1 -3.64 -20.84 2.65
CA TYR A 1 -5.00 -21.37 2.41
C TYR A 1 -6.00 -20.33 2.86
N SER A 2 -6.73 -19.76 1.99
CA SER A 2 -8.13 -19.36 1.96
C SER A 2 -8.28 -18.06 1.18
N ILE A 3 -8.78 -18.22 -0.01
CA ILE A 3 -9.33 -17.14 -0.84
C ILE A 3 -10.69 -16.82 -0.22
N CYS A 4 -10.85 -15.66 0.43
CA CYS A 4 -12.16 -15.13 0.78
C CYS A 4 -12.77 -14.45 -0.44
N LEU A 5 -13.67 -15.15 -1.13
CA LEU A 5 -14.61 -14.57 -2.09
C LEU A 5 -15.65 -13.77 -1.33
N LEU A 6 -15.69 -12.48 -1.53
CA LEU A 6 -16.74 -11.60 -1.03
C LEU A 6 -17.97 -11.72 -1.95
N PHE A 7 -18.98 -12.47 -1.53
CA PHE A 7 -20.32 -12.46 -2.14
C PHE A 7 -21.10 -11.28 -1.58
N ILE A 8 -21.31 -10.25 -2.40
CA ILE A 8 -22.32 -9.22 -2.11
C ILE A 8 -23.66 -9.74 -2.62
N LEU A 9 -24.52 -10.14 -1.69
CA LEU A 9 -25.94 -10.40 -1.96
C LEU A 9 -26.68 -9.05 -2.10
N ILE A 10 -27.00 -8.67 -3.32
CA ILE A 10 -28.00 -7.62 -3.59
C ILE A 10 -29.34 -8.34 -3.76
N ALA A 11 -30.17 -8.30 -2.73
CA ALA A 11 -31.59 -8.62 -2.88
C ALA A 11 -32.31 -7.40 -3.45
N SER A 12 -32.78 -7.48 -4.68
CA SER A 12 -33.72 -6.54 -5.25
C SER A 12 -34.98 -7.28 -5.71
N CYS A 13 -36.09 -6.74 -5.30
CA CYS A 13 -37.44 -7.27 -5.55
C CYS A 13 -37.91 -7.12 -7.00
N SER A 14 -38.59 -8.16 -7.43
CA SER A 14 -39.79 -8.28 -8.30
C SER A 14 -39.92 -7.57 -9.64
N ASP A 15 -40.07 -8.43 -10.63
CA ASP A 15 -41.03 -8.44 -11.76
C ASP A 15 -41.23 -7.19 -12.64
N THR A 16 -40.62 -7.31 -13.84
CA THR A 16 -41.41 -7.11 -15.09
C THR A 16 -40.69 -7.82 -16.24
N LYS A 17 -41.38 -8.78 -16.87
CA LYS A 17 -40.99 -9.45 -18.11
C LYS A 17 -40.90 -8.46 -19.24
N LYS A 18 -39.69 -8.18 -19.75
CA LYS A 18 -39.44 -7.80 -21.16
C LYS A 18 -38.09 -8.38 -21.56
N GLY A 19 -38.12 -9.05 -22.74
CA GLY A 19 -37.04 -9.86 -23.28
C GLY A 19 -35.67 -9.18 -23.20
N THR A 20 -34.82 -9.69 -22.36
CA THR A 20 -33.40 -9.42 -22.36
C THR A 20 -32.76 -10.44 -23.29
N LYS A 21 -32.13 -9.94 -24.36
CA LYS A 21 -31.06 -10.68 -25.00
C LYS A 21 -30.09 -11.10 -23.91
N GLU A 22 -29.84 -12.39 -23.76
CA GLU A 22 -28.73 -12.91 -22.98
C GLU A 22 -27.46 -12.28 -23.56
N VAL A 23 -26.94 -11.27 -22.88
CA VAL A 23 -25.53 -10.90 -22.98
C VAL A 23 -24.81 -12.03 -22.26
N GLY A 24 -24.33 -13.01 -23.03
CA GLY A 24 -23.51 -14.07 -22.49
C GLY A 24 -22.38 -13.44 -21.68
N ASP A 25 -22.39 -13.69 -20.38
CA ASP A 25 -21.24 -13.47 -19.50
C ASP A 25 -20.10 -14.36 -20.02
N SER A 26 -19.36 -13.88 -21.01
CA SER A 26 -18.05 -14.41 -21.28
C SER A 26 -17.19 -14.00 -20.09
N ILE A 27 -17.10 -14.87 -19.09
CA ILE A 27 -16.07 -14.79 -18.07
C ILE A 27 -14.75 -14.78 -18.85
N LEU A 28 -14.16 -13.60 -19.01
CA LEU A 28 -12.84 -13.46 -19.65
C LEU A 28 -11.88 -14.36 -18.87
N ASN A 29 -11.40 -15.41 -19.50
CA ASN A 29 -10.40 -16.28 -18.90
C ASN A 29 -9.14 -15.45 -18.66
N HIS A 30 -8.47 -15.61 -17.52
CA HIS A 30 -7.21 -14.92 -17.24
C HIS A 30 -6.18 -15.06 -18.36
N ALA A 31 -6.16 -16.21 -19.04
CA ALA A 31 -5.30 -16.45 -20.21
C ALA A 31 -5.58 -15.50 -21.39
N ASP A 32 -6.83 -15.05 -21.57
CA ASP A 32 -7.20 -14.13 -22.66
C ASP A 32 -6.85 -12.66 -22.33
N LEU A 33 -6.72 -12.33 -21.04
CA LEU A 33 -6.35 -10.99 -20.58
C LEU A 33 -4.85 -10.72 -20.66
N ASN A 34 -4.00 -11.74 -20.50
CA ASN A 34 -2.55 -11.58 -20.46
C ASN A 34 -1.96 -10.87 -21.69
N PRO A 35 -2.32 -11.22 -22.95
CA PRO A 35 -1.82 -10.51 -24.12
C PRO A 35 -2.30 -9.06 -24.17
N LEU A 36 -3.54 -8.79 -23.74
CA LEU A 36 -4.10 -7.45 -23.71
C LEU A 36 -3.39 -6.58 -22.67
N ILE A 37 -3.16 -7.10 -21.46
CA ILE A 37 -2.45 -6.43 -20.38
C ILE A 37 -1.02 -6.11 -20.82
N SER A 38 -0.30 -7.10 -21.35
CA SER A 38 1.06 -6.93 -21.85
C SER A 38 1.13 -5.85 -22.93
N LYS A 39 0.24 -5.90 -23.92
CA LYS A 39 0.17 -4.90 -25.00
C LYS A 39 -0.16 -3.50 -24.49
N ARG A 40 -1.08 -3.39 -23.52
CA ARG A 40 -1.52 -2.09 -22.97
C ARG A 40 -0.47 -1.43 -22.09
N LEU A 41 0.35 -2.22 -21.41
CA LEU A 41 1.33 -1.72 -20.44
C LEU A 41 2.77 -1.76 -20.95
N SER A 42 3.02 -2.26 -22.17
CA SER A 42 4.36 -2.30 -22.78
C SER A 42 5.02 -0.92 -22.88
N PHE A 43 4.23 0.16 -23.02
CA PHE A 43 4.77 1.52 -23.04
C PHE A 43 5.55 1.88 -21.78
N MET A 44 5.31 1.21 -20.65
CA MET A 44 6.06 1.43 -19.41
C MET A 44 7.54 1.05 -19.56
N LEU A 45 7.87 0.15 -20.48
CA LEU A 45 9.25 -0.26 -20.76
C LEU A 45 10.08 0.88 -21.38
N ASP A 46 9.41 1.83 -22.03
CA ASP A 46 10.07 2.96 -22.73
C ASP A 46 10.47 4.09 -21.77
N TYR A 47 10.00 4.05 -20.49
CA TYR A 47 10.41 5.04 -19.52
C TYR A 47 11.91 4.99 -19.27
N LYS A 48 12.55 6.15 -19.42
CA LYS A 48 13.97 6.30 -19.14
C LYS A 48 14.23 6.13 -17.65
N LEU A 49 15.21 5.31 -17.32
CA LEU A 49 15.67 5.09 -15.95
C LEU A 49 16.18 6.41 -15.35
N ASP A 50 15.57 6.84 -14.24
CA ASP A 50 15.94 8.04 -13.53
C ASP A 50 15.50 7.95 -12.06
N SER A 51 16.46 7.98 -11.15
CA SER A 51 16.22 7.89 -9.70
C SER A 51 15.42 9.07 -9.12
N LEU A 52 15.28 10.16 -9.88
CA LEU A 52 14.56 11.37 -9.48
C LEU A 52 13.20 11.52 -10.18
N ASN A 53 12.85 10.60 -11.07
CA ASN A 53 11.64 10.70 -11.91
C ASN A 53 10.88 9.37 -11.99
N PHE A 54 10.58 8.74 -10.86
CA PHE A 54 9.63 7.62 -10.82
C PHE A 54 8.26 8.12 -11.29
N PRO A 55 7.64 7.48 -12.29
CA PRO A 55 6.30 7.86 -12.75
C PRO A 55 5.26 7.70 -11.63
N ARG A 56 4.60 8.80 -11.27
CA ARG A 56 3.60 8.83 -10.20
C ARG A 56 2.17 9.00 -10.73
N SER A 57 1.97 9.97 -11.58
CA SER A 57 0.64 10.29 -12.13
C SER A 57 0.77 11.05 -13.45
N MET A 58 -0.35 11.25 -14.11
CA MET A 58 -0.42 12.08 -15.32
C MET A 58 -0.97 13.46 -14.98
N LYS A 59 -0.33 14.51 -15.47
CA LYS A 59 -0.80 15.89 -15.37
C LYS A 59 -1.92 16.15 -16.36
N LYS A 60 -2.61 17.29 -16.20
CA LYS A 60 -3.71 17.68 -17.09
C LYS A 60 -3.31 17.84 -18.56
N ASP A 61 -2.06 18.19 -18.83
CA ASP A 61 -1.49 18.35 -20.17
C ASP A 61 -1.03 17.01 -20.80
N GLY A 62 -1.24 15.88 -20.10
CA GLY A 62 -0.83 14.56 -20.55
C GLY A 62 0.62 14.21 -20.22
N SER A 63 1.41 15.11 -19.66
CA SER A 63 2.78 14.80 -19.22
C SER A 63 2.78 13.99 -17.92
N VAL A 64 3.83 13.19 -17.73
CA VAL A 64 3.99 12.39 -16.50
C VAL A 64 4.55 13.29 -15.38
N LEU A 65 3.95 13.18 -14.20
CA LEU A 65 4.53 13.71 -12.97
C LEU A 65 5.51 12.67 -12.43
N GLY A 66 6.81 12.99 -12.45
CA GLY A 66 7.87 12.20 -11.85
C GLY A 66 8.15 12.64 -10.41
N VAL A 67 8.59 11.69 -9.59
CA VAL A 67 9.00 11.90 -8.19
C VAL A 67 10.27 11.13 -7.88
N SER A 68 11.00 11.53 -6.83
CA SER A 68 12.21 10.82 -6.40
C SER A 68 11.87 9.47 -5.75
N SER A 69 12.90 8.65 -5.53
CA SER A 69 12.77 7.38 -4.79
C SER A 69 12.26 7.54 -3.35
N GLN A 70 12.37 8.75 -2.77
CA GLN A 70 11.86 9.05 -1.43
C GLN A 70 10.33 9.17 -1.36
N ASP A 71 9.66 9.49 -2.48
CA ASP A 71 8.20 9.61 -2.51
C ASP A 71 7.53 8.27 -2.15
N TRP A 72 6.46 8.33 -1.38
CA TRP A 72 5.72 7.15 -0.92
C TRP A 72 5.20 6.26 -2.05
N THR A 73 5.00 6.83 -3.25
CA THR A 73 4.52 6.10 -4.42
C THR A 73 5.63 5.39 -5.22
N SER A 74 6.89 5.64 -4.92
CA SER A 74 8.03 5.15 -5.72
C SER A 74 8.06 3.63 -5.87
N GLY A 75 7.63 2.89 -4.84
CA GLY A 75 7.59 1.42 -4.85
C GLY A 75 6.58 0.81 -5.82
N PHE A 76 5.53 1.54 -6.17
CA PHE A 76 4.47 1.01 -7.04
C PHE A 76 4.94 0.83 -8.48
N PHE A 77 5.78 1.71 -9.02
CA PHE A 77 6.20 1.62 -10.39
C PHE A 77 7.02 0.35 -10.68
N PRO A 78 8.10 0.03 -9.96
CA PRO A 78 8.77 -1.27 -10.09
C PRO A 78 7.85 -2.44 -9.70
N GLY A 79 6.99 -2.27 -8.69
CA GLY A 79 6.03 -3.29 -8.30
C GLY A 79 5.09 -3.72 -9.42
N VAL A 80 4.64 -2.78 -10.26
CA VAL A 80 3.81 -3.11 -11.44
C VAL A 80 4.58 -3.99 -12.43
N PHE A 81 5.87 -3.76 -12.65
CA PHE A 81 6.67 -4.63 -13.52
C PHE A 81 6.77 -6.06 -12.98
N PHE A 82 6.94 -6.23 -11.66
CA PHE A 82 6.96 -7.55 -11.04
C PHE A 82 5.59 -8.26 -11.16
N LYS A 83 4.49 -7.52 -10.99
CA LYS A 83 3.15 -8.06 -11.25
C LYS A 83 2.93 -8.44 -12.71
N LEU A 84 3.40 -7.62 -13.65
CA LEU A 84 3.36 -7.94 -15.08
C LEU A 84 4.14 -9.21 -15.39
N TYR A 85 5.33 -9.38 -14.81
CA TYR A 85 6.08 -10.63 -14.95
C TYR A 85 5.30 -11.84 -14.39
N GLN A 86 4.74 -11.73 -13.18
CA GLN A 86 3.95 -12.82 -12.58
C GLN A 86 2.73 -13.22 -13.43
N ILE A 87 2.11 -12.28 -14.14
CA ILE A 87 0.93 -12.52 -14.96
C ILE A 87 1.32 -13.04 -16.37
N THR A 88 2.39 -12.50 -16.96
CA THR A 88 2.73 -12.72 -18.38
C THR A 88 3.92 -13.64 -18.62
N GLU A 89 4.71 -13.92 -17.58
CA GLU A 89 5.97 -14.67 -17.61
C GLU A 89 7.04 -14.06 -18.53
N GLN A 90 6.84 -12.80 -18.99
CA GLN A 90 7.78 -12.12 -19.88
C GLN A 90 8.94 -11.52 -19.08
N LEU A 91 10.14 -12.07 -19.25
CA LEU A 91 11.36 -11.67 -18.54
C LEU A 91 11.70 -10.18 -18.68
N VAL A 92 11.31 -9.54 -19.76
CA VAL A 92 11.55 -8.10 -19.98
C VAL A 92 10.97 -7.23 -18.85
N PHE A 93 9.81 -7.62 -18.31
CA PHE A 93 9.22 -6.91 -17.17
C PHE A 93 10.00 -7.15 -15.88
N LEU A 94 10.45 -8.38 -15.63
CA LEU A 94 11.28 -8.68 -14.46
C LEU A 94 12.59 -7.86 -14.46
N GLU A 95 13.30 -7.87 -15.58
CA GLU A 95 14.57 -7.14 -15.70
C GLU A 95 14.36 -5.63 -15.59
N LYS A 96 13.33 -5.08 -16.23
CA LYS A 96 13.01 -3.66 -16.09
C LYS A 96 12.62 -3.25 -14.67
N GLY A 97 11.88 -4.10 -13.98
CA GLY A 97 11.56 -3.92 -12.56
C GLY A 97 12.80 -3.89 -11.68
N LYS A 98 13.78 -4.79 -11.93
CA LYS A 98 15.07 -4.82 -11.22
C LYS A 98 15.89 -3.54 -11.44
N GLU A 99 15.91 -3.02 -12.66
CA GLU A 99 16.61 -1.76 -12.96
C GLU A 99 16.03 -0.59 -12.16
N TRP A 100 14.71 -0.49 -12.07
CA TRP A 100 14.04 0.59 -11.32
C TRP A 100 14.18 0.43 -9.81
N VAL A 101 13.98 -0.78 -9.28
CA VAL A 101 14.01 -1.00 -7.84
C VAL A 101 15.39 -0.79 -7.24
N ALA A 102 16.46 -0.96 -8.02
CA ALA A 102 17.83 -0.70 -7.56
C ALA A 102 18.04 0.73 -7.05
N PHE A 103 17.33 1.71 -7.61
CA PHE A 103 17.38 3.09 -7.11
C PHE A 103 16.74 3.29 -5.73
N MET A 104 15.95 2.32 -5.28
CA MET A 104 15.20 2.40 -4.03
C MET A 104 15.91 1.73 -2.85
N GLU A 105 17.01 1.02 -3.06
CA GLU A 105 17.66 0.25 -1.99
C GLU A 105 18.02 1.13 -0.77
N LYS A 106 18.50 2.34 -1.01
CA LYS A 106 18.83 3.31 0.04
C LYS A 106 17.64 3.70 0.92
N GLU A 107 16.43 3.60 0.39
CA GLU A 107 15.20 3.98 1.11
C GLU A 107 14.86 3.02 2.26
N LYS A 108 15.51 1.85 2.34
CA LYS A 108 15.40 0.94 3.50
C LYS A 108 15.77 1.58 4.83
N PHE A 109 16.53 2.69 4.79
CA PHE A 109 16.95 3.47 5.96
C PHE A 109 16.13 4.75 6.19
N ASP A 110 15.11 5.01 5.37
CA ASP A 110 14.28 6.21 5.49
C ASP A 110 13.38 6.14 6.73
N GLY A 111 13.88 6.66 7.83
CA GLY A 111 13.18 6.73 9.12
C GLY A 111 12.26 7.92 9.29
N GLU A 112 12.09 8.78 8.28
CA GLU A 112 11.28 10.01 8.37
C GLU A 112 9.81 9.78 7.97
N THR A 113 9.49 8.62 7.39
CA THR A 113 8.16 8.23 6.94
C THR A 113 7.72 6.88 7.45
N HIS A 114 6.41 6.66 7.53
CA HIS A 114 5.82 5.34 7.77
C HIS A 114 5.63 4.51 6.49
N ASP A 115 5.85 5.10 5.30
CA ASP A 115 5.50 4.51 4.00
C ASP A 115 6.43 3.39 3.54
N MET A 116 7.08 2.72 4.49
CA MET A 116 8.05 1.65 4.19
C MET A 116 7.40 0.44 3.52
N GLY A 117 6.15 0.13 3.86
CA GLY A 117 5.38 -0.91 3.18
C GLY A 117 5.11 -0.53 1.72
N PHE A 118 4.62 0.68 1.47
CA PHE A 118 4.38 1.17 0.12
C PHE A 118 5.65 1.23 -0.73
N LYS A 119 6.74 1.72 -0.15
CA LYS A 119 8.02 1.84 -0.86
C LYS A 119 8.70 0.48 -1.06
N MET A 120 8.89 -0.27 0.02
CA MET A 120 9.78 -1.43 0.02
C MET A 120 9.04 -2.76 -0.17
N TYR A 121 7.83 -2.93 0.42
CA TYR A 121 7.12 -4.20 0.27
C TYR A 121 6.39 -4.33 -1.06
N CYS A 122 5.84 -3.23 -1.59
CA CYS A 122 5.25 -3.22 -2.94
C CYS A 122 6.30 -3.40 -4.06
N SER A 123 7.58 -3.21 -3.77
CA SER A 123 8.69 -3.35 -4.73
C SER A 123 9.59 -4.54 -4.41
N TYR A 124 10.50 -4.42 -3.47
CA TYR A 124 11.40 -5.51 -3.05
C TYR A 124 10.65 -6.71 -2.48
N GLY A 125 9.49 -6.50 -1.84
CA GLY A 125 8.65 -7.62 -1.39
C GLY A 125 8.16 -8.48 -2.54
N GLU A 126 7.71 -7.86 -3.64
CA GLU A 126 7.30 -8.60 -4.84
C GLU A 126 8.49 -9.27 -5.52
N LEU A 127 9.64 -8.60 -5.59
CA LEU A 127 10.86 -9.19 -6.16
C LEU A 127 11.35 -10.38 -5.32
N PHE A 128 11.28 -10.28 -4.00
CA PHE A 128 11.63 -11.39 -3.11
C PHE A 128 10.69 -12.59 -3.28
N LYS A 129 9.38 -12.36 -3.41
CA LYS A 129 8.40 -13.43 -3.69
C LYS A 129 8.71 -14.18 -4.99
N ILE A 130 9.23 -13.48 -6.00
CA ILE A 130 9.59 -14.07 -7.30
C ILE A 130 10.88 -14.87 -7.21
N THR A 131 11.91 -14.34 -6.54
CA THR A 131 13.28 -14.85 -6.64
C THR A 131 13.72 -15.68 -5.45
N GLY A 132 13.18 -15.41 -4.26
CA GLY A 132 13.64 -15.98 -3.00
C GLY A 132 15.08 -15.55 -2.61
N ALA A 133 15.66 -14.55 -3.29
CA ALA A 133 17.05 -14.17 -3.12
C ALA A 133 17.31 -13.51 -1.75
N PRO A 134 18.35 -13.94 -1.01
CA PRO A 134 18.58 -13.52 0.37
C PRO A 134 18.88 -12.03 0.51
N GLU A 135 19.49 -11.39 -0.48
CA GLU A 135 19.76 -9.95 -0.47
C GLU A 135 18.48 -9.12 -0.40
N TYR A 136 17.38 -9.54 -1.03
CA TYR A 136 16.10 -8.85 -0.97
C TYR A 136 15.39 -9.07 0.37
N LYS A 137 15.58 -10.26 0.97
CA LYS A 137 15.15 -10.50 2.35
C LYS A 137 15.81 -9.52 3.32
N ASP A 138 17.12 -9.32 3.22
CA ASP A 138 17.86 -8.41 4.10
C ASP A 138 17.40 -6.96 3.94
N ILE A 139 17.06 -6.54 2.71
CA ILE A 139 16.47 -5.23 2.45
C ILE A 139 15.12 -5.08 3.16
N LEU A 140 14.25 -6.09 3.06
CA LEU A 140 12.93 -6.08 3.71
C LEU A 140 13.05 -6.04 5.24
N LEU A 141 13.96 -6.83 5.82
CA LEU A 141 14.18 -6.85 7.27
C LEU A 141 14.72 -5.50 7.78
N THR A 142 15.67 -4.89 7.06
CA THR A 142 16.17 -3.55 7.38
C THR A 142 15.04 -2.51 7.32
N SER A 143 14.18 -2.61 6.30
CA SER A 143 13.02 -1.71 6.14
C SER A 143 12.01 -1.87 7.28
N ALA A 144 11.74 -3.10 7.70
CA ALA A 144 10.85 -3.40 8.82
C ALA A 144 11.41 -2.89 10.16
N GLU A 145 12.73 -3.03 10.36
CA GLU A 145 13.41 -2.46 11.53
C GLU A 145 13.30 -0.92 11.53
N THR A 146 13.51 -0.29 10.38
CA THR A 146 13.41 1.17 10.22
C THR A 146 11.99 1.64 10.53
N LEU A 147 10.95 0.98 10.01
CA LEU A 147 9.55 1.29 10.31
C LEU A 147 9.24 1.10 11.81
N SER A 148 9.74 0.03 12.41
CA SER A 148 9.51 -0.30 13.83
C SER A 148 10.03 0.77 14.79
N LYS A 149 11.08 1.50 14.43
CA LYS A 149 11.64 2.61 15.22
C LYS A 149 10.68 3.80 15.37
N ARG A 150 9.67 3.90 14.51
CA ARG A 150 8.63 4.92 14.60
C ARG A 150 7.46 4.55 15.53
N PHE A 151 7.47 3.33 16.06
CA PHE A 151 6.45 2.87 17.02
C PHE A 151 6.70 3.45 18.42
N ASP A 152 5.65 4.00 19.00
CA ASP A 152 5.66 4.43 20.40
C ASP A 152 4.69 3.56 21.23
N PRO A 153 5.17 2.83 22.24
CA PRO A 153 4.33 1.93 23.03
C PRO A 153 3.30 2.62 23.92
N LYS A 154 3.48 3.91 24.26
CA LYS A 154 2.49 4.68 25.03
C LYS A 154 1.30 5.05 24.15
N VAL A 155 1.56 5.49 22.92
CA VAL A 155 0.53 5.76 21.92
C VAL A 155 -0.05 4.45 21.37
N GLY A 156 0.75 3.40 21.31
CA GLY A 156 0.40 2.12 20.70
C GLY A 156 0.31 2.20 19.20
N SER A 157 1.06 3.12 18.57
CA SER A 157 1.02 3.33 17.12
C SER A 157 2.37 3.72 16.53
N ILE A 158 2.50 3.56 15.22
CA ILE A 158 3.61 4.00 14.41
C ILE A 158 3.32 5.43 13.96
N ARG A 159 4.22 6.37 14.25
CA ARG A 159 4.11 7.77 13.82
C ARG A 159 4.20 7.88 12.30
N SER A 160 3.30 8.67 11.70
CA SER A 160 3.22 8.75 10.24
C SER A 160 4.26 9.69 9.63
N TRP A 161 4.37 10.92 10.12
CA TRP A 161 5.32 11.93 9.61
C TRP A 161 5.80 12.86 10.74
N ASP A 162 6.79 13.70 10.44
CA ASP A 162 7.45 14.59 11.40
C ASP A 162 7.27 16.08 11.06
N PHE A 163 6.33 16.40 10.16
CA PHE A 163 5.99 17.77 9.78
C PHE A 163 4.62 18.20 10.32
N GLY A 164 4.33 19.51 10.22
CA GLY A 164 3.06 20.08 10.68
C GLY A 164 3.06 20.42 12.17
N GLU A 165 1.89 20.75 12.67
CA GLU A 165 1.68 21.21 14.07
C GLU A 165 1.29 20.06 15.02
N TRP A 166 1.24 18.83 14.54
CA TRP A 166 0.86 17.65 15.30
C TRP A 166 1.98 17.15 16.19
N GLN A 167 1.63 16.62 17.36
CA GLN A 167 2.60 16.02 18.28
C GLN A 167 3.01 14.60 17.85
N PHE A 168 2.02 13.75 17.59
CA PHE A 168 2.23 12.37 17.16
C PHE A 168 1.12 11.96 16.17
N PRO A 169 1.23 12.41 14.91
CA PRO A 169 0.21 12.14 13.92
C PRO A 169 0.27 10.69 13.44
N VAL A 170 -0.89 10.06 13.38
CA VAL A 170 -1.09 8.74 12.79
C VAL A 170 -2.17 8.87 11.73
N ILE A 171 -1.88 8.45 10.50
CA ILE A 171 -2.87 8.46 9.42
C ILE A 171 -3.35 7.04 9.13
N ILE A 172 -4.58 6.95 8.63
CA ILE A 172 -5.23 5.67 8.33
C ILE A 172 -4.44 4.83 7.30
N ASP A 173 -3.67 5.48 6.44
CA ASP A 173 -2.80 4.87 5.41
C ASP A 173 -1.77 3.91 5.99
N ASN A 174 -1.37 4.15 7.24
CA ASN A 174 -0.37 3.33 7.92
C ASN A 174 -0.78 1.85 8.03
N MET A 175 -2.09 1.57 8.01
CA MET A 175 -2.60 0.20 7.99
C MET A 175 -2.00 -0.63 6.83
N MET A 176 -1.82 -0.02 5.66
CA MET A 176 -1.22 -0.69 4.50
C MET A 176 0.27 -1.01 4.67
N ASN A 177 0.98 -0.30 5.55
CA ASN A 177 2.40 -0.51 5.78
C ASN A 177 2.69 -1.64 6.78
N LEU A 178 1.67 -2.13 7.50
CA LEU A 178 1.80 -3.21 8.49
C LEU A 178 2.15 -4.56 7.85
N GLU A 179 1.81 -4.77 6.59
CA GLU A 179 2.10 -6.01 5.88
C GLU A 179 3.60 -6.33 5.85
N LEU A 180 4.45 -5.29 5.74
CA LEU A 180 5.90 -5.43 5.86
C LEU A 180 6.33 -6.01 7.21
N LEU A 181 5.69 -5.61 8.31
CA LEU A 181 5.99 -6.11 9.66
C LEU A 181 5.53 -7.56 9.85
N PHE A 182 4.36 -7.92 9.32
CA PHE A 182 3.90 -9.30 9.33
C PHE A 182 4.83 -10.22 8.53
N GLU A 183 5.30 -9.77 7.37
CA GLU A 183 6.27 -10.52 6.59
C GLU A 183 7.62 -10.64 7.32
N ALA A 184 8.10 -9.59 7.98
CA ALA A 184 9.33 -9.64 8.77
C ALA A 184 9.24 -10.68 9.90
N THR A 185 8.08 -10.76 10.60
CA THR A 185 7.84 -11.83 11.58
C THR A 185 7.93 -13.21 10.94
N LYS A 186 7.30 -13.41 9.80
CA LYS A 186 7.29 -14.70 9.09
C LYS A 186 8.72 -15.11 8.65
N LEU A 187 9.52 -14.14 8.22
CA LEU A 187 10.88 -14.39 7.74
C LEU A 187 11.90 -14.64 8.84
N THR A 188 11.67 -14.11 10.04
CA THR A 188 12.63 -14.17 11.17
C THR A 188 12.17 -15.05 12.32
N GLY A 189 10.86 -15.22 12.50
CA GLY A 189 10.28 -15.77 13.71
C GLY A 189 10.21 -14.78 14.89
N ASP A 190 10.72 -13.54 14.72
CA ASP A 190 10.64 -12.49 15.75
C ASP A 190 9.21 -11.92 15.83
N SER A 191 8.55 -12.19 16.97
CA SER A 191 7.19 -11.73 17.21
C SER A 191 7.09 -10.23 17.51
N THR A 192 8.20 -9.53 17.70
CA THR A 192 8.21 -8.08 17.98
C THR A 192 7.52 -7.30 16.87
N TYR A 193 7.82 -7.61 15.61
CA TYR A 193 7.18 -6.97 14.45
C TYR A 193 5.67 -7.21 14.43
N HIS A 194 5.24 -8.45 14.69
CA HIS A 194 3.82 -8.79 14.79
C HIS A 194 3.12 -8.01 15.91
N GLN A 195 3.75 -7.90 17.08
CA GLN A 195 3.16 -7.16 18.21
C GLN A 195 3.01 -5.67 17.90
N ILE A 196 3.99 -5.05 17.25
CA ILE A 196 3.92 -3.66 16.78
C ILE A 196 2.75 -3.50 15.82
N ALA A 197 2.69 -4.32 14.77
CA ALA A 197 1.63 -4.26 13.76
C ALA A 197 0.24 -4.46 14.37
N LYS A 198 0.07 -5.49 15.19
CA LYS A 198 -1.18 -5.79 15.89
C LYS A 198 -1.62 -4.67 16.82
N THR A 199 -0.70 -4.10 17.60
CA THR A 199 -0.99 -3.01 18.52
C THR A 199 -1.42 -1.77 17.75
N HIS A 200 -0.70 -1.42 16.69
CA HIS A 200 -1.07 -0.31 15.81
C HIS A 200 -2.47 -0.51 15.21
N ALA A 201 -2.76 -1.69 14.67
CA ALA A 201 -4.07 -1.98 14.10
C ALA A 201 -5.20 -1.84 15.13
N HIS A 202 -5.03 -2.36 16.35
CA HIS A 202 -6.02 -2.20 17.42
C HIS A 202 -6.23 -0.74 17.82
N THR A 203 -5.16 0.05 17.93
CA THR A 203 -5.25 1.49 18.22
C THR A 203 -5.98 2.23 17.11
N THR A 204 -5.70 1.87 15.84
CA THR A 204 -6.40 2.41 14.68
C THR A 204 -7.88 2.05 14.68
N MET A 205 -8.24 0.79 14.93
CA MET A 205 -9.64 0.36 15.05
C MET A 205 -10.39 1.15 16.12
N LYS A 206 -9.74 1.41 17.25
CA LYS A 206 -10.35 2.14 18.36
C LYS A 206 -10.56 3.62 18.08
N ASN A 207 -9.62 4.29 17.40
CA ASN A 207 -9.55 5.74 17.38
C ASN A 207 -9.81 6.35 15.99
N HIS A 208 -9.59 5.61 14.89
CA HIS A 208 -9.76 6.15 13.54
C HIS A 208 -11.16 5.95 12.95
N PHE A 209 -12.01 5.12 13.57
CA PHE A 209 -13.34 4.86 13.04
C PHE A 209 -14.42 5.55 13.88
N ARG A 210 -15.37 6.18 13.18
CA ARG A 210 -16.59 6.74 13.76
C ARG A 210 -17.60 5.62 14.06
N ASN A 211 -18.68 5.96 14.76
CA ASN A 211 -19.74 5.00 15.09
C ASN A 211 -20.45 4.41 13.85
N ASP A 212 -20.39 5.08 12.72
CA ASP A 212 -20.91 4.63 11.42
C ASP A 212 -19.88 3.87 10.59
N PHE A 213 -18.72 3.53 11.19
CA PHE A 213 -17.58 2.87 10.57
C PHE A 213 -16.84 3.67 9.49
N SER A 214 -17.16 4.94 9.32
CA SER A 214 -16.34 5.81 8.49
C SER A 214 -15.05 6.22 9.20
N SER A 215 -13.96 6.41 8.44
CA SER A 215 -12.65 6.70 9.04
C SER A 215 -12.32 8.19 9.08
N TYR A 216 -11.60 8.60 10.14
CA TYR A 216 -10.82 9.82 10.15
C TYR A 216 -9.52 9.58 9.37
N HIS A 217 -9.02 10.63 8.70
CA HIS A 217 -7.73 10.54 8.03
C HIS A 217 -6.57 10.57 9.03
N VAL A 218 -6.54 11.56 9.91
CA VAL A 218 -5.48 11.80 10.89
C VAL A 218 -6.03 11.73 12.30
N VAL A 219 -5.36 10.98 13.17
CA VAL A 219 -5.51 11.05 14.62
C VAL A 219 -4.18 11.53 15.19
N ASP A 220 -4.20 12.67 15.87
CA ASP A 220 -3.04 13.18 16.59
C ASP A 220 -3.10 12.78 18.06
N TYR A 221 -1.99 12.31 18.60
CA TYR A 221 -1.90 11.83 19.97
C TYR A 221 -0.94 12.68 20.80
N ASP A 222 -1.25 12.82 22.08
CA ASP A 222 -0.29 13.28 23.07
C ASP A 222 0.83 12.24 23.24
N LYS A 223 2.06 12.62 22.91
CA LYS A 223 3.22 11.72 22.99
C LYS A 223 3.54 11.26 24.41
N MET A 224 3.14 12.03 25.44
CA MET A 224 3.45 11.72 26.83
C MET A 224 2.41 10.80 27.48
N THR A 225 1.13 10.95 27.11
CA THR A 225 0.01 10.20 27.69
C THR A 225 -0.55 9.11 26.78
N GLY A 226 -0.40 9.26 25.46
CA GLY A 226 -1.04 8.40 24.45
C GLY A 226 -2.51 8.74 24.21
N GLU A 227 -3.03 9.82 24.79
CA GLU A 227 -4.43 10.25 24.59
C GLU A 227 -4.61 10.93 23.25
N VAL A 228 -5.82 10.81 22.69
CA VAL A 228 -6.19 11.48 21.44
C VAL A 228 -6.35 12.98 21.70
N LEU A 229 -5.61 13.79 20.97
CA LEU A 229 -5.69 15.25 21.02
C LEU A 229 -6.71 15.79 20.02
N GLN A 230 -6.69 15.27 18.78
CA GLN A 230 -7.58 15.72 17.72
C GLN A 230 -7.81 14.66 16.64
N LEU A 231 -8.93 14.79 15.97
CA LEU A 231 -9.41 13.94 14.88
C LEU A 231 -9.66 14.83 13.66
N VAL A 232 -8.74 14.78 12.70
CA VAL A 232 -8.70 15.76 11.60
C VAL A 232 -8.44 15.10 10.24
N THR A 233 -8.38 15.91 9.21
CA THR A 233 -7.96 15.47 7.88
C THR A 233 -6.81 16.32 7.33
N HIS A 234 -5.96 15.70 6.51
CA HIS A 234 -4.95 16.40 5.72
C HIS A 234 -5.24 16.29 4.21
N GLN A 235 -5.86 15.17 3.78
CA GLN A 235 -6.17 14.91 2.37
C GLN A 235 -7.67 14.89 2.06
N GLY A 236 -8.54 14.83 3.06
CA GLY A 236 -9.99 14.94 2.90
C GLY A 236 -10.44 16.39 2.68
N ILE A 237 -11.71 16.57 2.32
CA ILE A 237 -12.30 17.89 2.07
C ILE A 237 -12.39 18.73 3.36
N ASN A 238 -12.74 18.09 4.47
CA ASN A 238 -12.81 18.65 5.82
C ASN A 238 -12.82 17.53 6.86
N ASP A 239 -12.70 17.87 8.15
CA ASP A 239 -12.54 16.90 9.24
C ASP A 239 -13.76 16.00 9.45
N SER A 240 -14.95 16.44 9.02
CA SER A 240 -16.17 15.61 9.07
C SER A 240 -16.35 14.72 7.83
N SER A 241 -15.56 14.92 6.78
CA SER A 241 -15.65 14.13 5.56
C SER A 241 -15.01 12.74 5.70
N VAL A 242 -15.43 11.83 4.83
CA VAL A 242 -14.79 10.52 4.65
C VAL A 242 -13.92 10.56 3.40
N TRP A 243 -12.62 10.38 3.58
CA TRP A 243 -11.70 10.29 2.47
C TRP A 243 -11.68 8.85 1.94
N SER A 244 -12.24 8.63 0.74
CA SER A 244 -12.53 7.30 0.20
C SER A 244 -11.31 6.37 0.11
N ARG A 245 -10.14 6.88 -0.28
CA ARG A 245 -8.91 6.09 -0.34
C ARG A 245 -8.46 5.65 1.05
N GLY A 246 -8.49 6.54 2.04
CA GLY A 246 -8.17 6.20 3.42
C GLY A 246 -9.14 5.19 4.01
N GLN A 247 -10.45 5.34 3.73
CA GLN A 247 -11.45 4.35 4.13
C GLN A 247 -11.15 2.96 3.58
N ALA A 248 -10.77 2.86 2.30
CA ALA A 248 -10.40 1.59 1.68
C ALA A 248 -9.16 0.98 2.36
N TRP A 249 -8.15 1.77 2.64
CA TRP A 249 -6.93 1.28 3.30
C TRP A 249 -7.17 0.83 4.73
N GLY A 250 -8.01 1.55 5.49
CA GLY A 250 -8.38 1.16 6.84
C GLY A 250 -9.08 -0.19 6.93
N SER A 251 -9.84 -0.57 5.91
CA SER A 251 -10.60 -1.83 5.88
C SER A 251 -9.82 -3.04 5.34
N MET A 252 -8.64 -2.85 4.75
CA MET A 252 -7.90 -3.97 4.14
C MET A 252 -7.14 -4.84 5.13
N VAL A 253 -6.91 -4.39 6.36
CA VAL A 253 -6.09 -5.07 7.37
C VAL A 253 -6.90 -5.41 8.64
N SER A 254 -8.21 -5.18 8.61
CA SER A 254 -9.14 -5.47 9.70
C SER A 254 -9.65 -6.91 9.68
#